data_3ecaaafe670382c0ba351cfb8fcd073a
#
_entry.id   3ecaaafe670382c0ba351cfb8fcd073a
#
_cell.length_a   1.000
_cell.length_b   1.000
_cell.length_c   1.000
_cell.angle_alpha   90.00
_cell.angle_beta   90.00
_cell.angle_gamma   90.00
#
_symmetry.space_group_name_H-M   'P 1'
#
loop_
_entity.id
_entity.type
_entity.pdbx_description
1 polymer ?
#
loop_
_entity_poly.entity_id
_entity_poly.type
_entity_poly.pdbx_seq_one_letter_code
_entity_poly.pdbx_strand_id
1 'polypeptide(L)'
;MEIAVSTSPVHIMMARKKNTWYSVRDGNWSDPNTWMSNALDKRVVIMPRPGDDVYINHTVTLDSQNGTVLSYTVNNLYISGRLLFPSSNSMSFSVNGDLQASGSLDMSGGSRGHIISLFGANNFITTFTAGSGTVSYERSGDQFVMDLAYYSLRIYGIGTKYLTANTFLAGNLNVNDFLPGNALLECLGYNLTVNGTSSITGIGASSRTISKSGAGNILFIGSTLINSNPVFSSSITNIEFRGGFTGGGFGGTVIFNCPVSFSTNSQNMSASAVVFNNTVLISGAITLTYTGGIVTFNNGLNGDNIDSTYNNNSYTNIGFSSALPMLTGVFNYQNLSTSKLGYTFNGDYTLPYTSYAHLTIYGTGTKTLMGNTTLSGNLNINDFLSYDAKLDCANYNLTVNGTTTVTGTGNSTSDAGLLGTNCNIIFNGACFMNTRNISYGSGVTLEFRGGATINAFGFLATMNCTMNFTTNSQTFSTTNSLTFAGDFIISGGITVSVNLGGSVMTCGIIAGLINGSSSSDTFNNTGFSNYQNPIAPMVTGRLYCNQSPNTFIYGLAGNQDIQISSDPTPGYTNLVLQGSGTKKLLGDISVKGIYTLTSPTTLNSNGFAISNP
;
A
#
# COMPACT_ATOMS: atom_id res chain seq x y z
N MET A 1 31.57 4.72 -62.81
CA MET A 1 30.71 5.22 -61.75
C MET A 1 29.26 5.19 -62.29
N GLU A 2 28.59 4.04 -62.13
CA GLU A 2 27.21 3.84 -62.59
C GLU A 2 26.26 4.37 -61.51
N ILE A 3 25.43 5.34 -61.89
CA ILE A 3 24.39 5.86 -61.04
C ILE A 3 23.18 4.96 -61.26
N ALA A 4 22.90 4.06 -60.31
CA ALA A 4 21.68 3.30 -60.30
C ALA A 4 20.50 4.23 -59.93
N VAL A 5 19.71 4.59 -60.91
CA VAL A 5 18.41 5.30 -60.70
C VAL A 5 17.40 4.29 -60.19
N SER A 6 17.11 4.34 -58.88
CA SER A 6 15.98 3.58 -58.28
C SER A 6 14.67 4.17 -58.75
N THR A 7 13.99 3.46 -59.62
CA THR A 7 12.59 3.74 -60.03
C THR A 7 11.65 3.08 -59.00
N SER A 8 11.52 3.64 -57.80
CA SER A 8 10.39 3.31 -56.95
C SER A 8 9.13 3.94 -57.54
N PRO A 9 8.06 3.18 -57.78
CA PRO A 9 6.79 3.76 -58.24
C PRO A 9 6.25 4.70 -57.15
N VAL A 10 6.21 6.01 -57.49
CA VAL A 10 5.51 6.99 -56.67
C VAL A 10 4.01 6.64 -56.75
N HIS A 11 3.52 5.98 -55.70
CA HIS A 11 2.06 5.81 -55.55
C HIS A 11 1.47 7.18 -55.20
N ILE A 12 1.03 7.90 -56.22
CA ILE A 12 0.21 9.09 -56.01
C ILE A 12 -1.13 8.60 -55.49
N MET A 13 -1.30 8.63 -54.17
CA MET A 13 -2.64 8.50 -53.59
C MET A 13 -3.43 9.74 -53.98
N MET A 14 -4.18 9.65 -55.08
CA MET A 14 -5.18 10.67 -55.37
C MET A 14 -6.22 10.66 -54.25
N ALA A 15 -6.29 11.77 -53.50
CA ALA A 15 -7.35 11.94 -52.51
C ALA A 15 -8.69 11.73 -53.21
N ARG A 16 -9.42 10.68 -52.79
CA ARG A 16 -10.73 10.35 -53.37
C ARG A 16 -11.68 11.54 -53.18
N LYS A 17 -12.35 11.96 -54.22
CA LYS A 17 -13.40 12.98 -54.12
C LYS A 17 -14.53 12.47 -53.21
N LYS A 18 -14.84 13.22 -52.16
CA LYS A 18 -15.94 12.97 -51.25
C LYS A 18 -17.26 13.08 -52.00
N ASN A 19 -18.13 12.06 -51.85
CA ASN A 19 -19.47 12.05 -52.43
C ASN A 19 -20.50 12.37 -51.36
N THR A 20 -21.67 12.86 -51.79
CA THR A 20 -22.84 13.04 -50.95
C THR A 20 -23.91 12.07 -51.41
N TRP A 21 -24.51 11.33 -50.49
CA TRP A 21 -25.52 10.32 -50.73
C TRP A 21 -26.82 10.68 -50.05
N TYR A 22 -27.92 10.42 -50.73
CA TYR A 22 -29.27 10.63 -50.22
C TYR A 22 -30.07 9.34 -50.34
N SER A 23 -30.75 8.89 -49.27
CA SER A 23 -31.75 7.85 -49.43
C SER A 23 -32.96 8.40 -50.21
N VAL A 24 -33.44 7.65 -51.18
CA VAL A 24 -34.57 8.03 -52.07
C VAL A 24 -35.80 7.18 -51.85
N ARG A 25 -35.68 6.12 -51.04
CA ARG A 25 -36.77 5.24 -50.61
C ARG A 25 -36.34 4.43 -49.38
N ASP A 26 -37.29 3.75 -48.77
CA ASP A 26 -37.02 2.74 -47.76
C ASP A 26 -36.24 1.58 -48.38
N GLY A 27 -35.28 1.02 -47.64
CA GLY A 27 -34.48 -0.10 -48.12
C GLY A 27 -33.27 -0.43 -47.25
N ASN A 28 -32.48 -1.39 -47.73
CA ASN A 28 -31.27 -1.79 -47.08
C ASN A 28 -30.11 -0.88 -47.46
N TRP A 29 -29.11 -0.77 -46.53
CA TRP A 29 -27.90 0.02 -46.78
C TRP A 29 -27.13 -0.46 -48.00
N SER A 30 -27.07 -1.78 -48.22
CA SER A 30 -26.37 -2.38 -49.35
C SER A 30 -27.14 -2.35 -50.67
N ASP A 31 -28.45 -2.04 -50.69
CA ASP A 31 -29.25 -1.97 -51.90
C ASP A 31 -28.95 -0.67 -52.69
N PRO A 32 -28.38 -0.78 -53.91
CA PRO A 32 -28.09 0.38 -54.74
C PRO A 32 -29.29 1.28 -55.02
N ASN A 33 -30.50 0.69 -55.06
CA ASN A 33 -31.72 1.42 -55.33
C ASN A 33 -32.22 2.27 -54.15
N THR A 34 -31.66 2.07 -52.94
CA THR A 34 -31.91 2.91 -51.77
C THR A 34 -31.29 4.30 -51.94
N TRP A 35 -30.28 4.43 -52.79
CA TRP A 35 -29.40 5.59 -52.80
C TRP A 35 -29.36 6.36 -54.10
N MET A 36 -29.23 7.67 -53.99
CA MET A 36 -28.84 8.59 -55.05
C MET A 36 -27.61 9.36 -54.61
N SER A 37 -26.61 9.50 -55.44
CA SER A 37 -25.41 10.26 -55.14
C SER A 37 -25.20 11.41 -56.11
N ASN A 38 -24.44 12.42 -55.69
CA ASN A 38 -23.92 13.50 -56.52
C ASN A 38 -22.66 13.10 -57.29
N ALA A 39 -22.28 11.83 -57.33
CA ALA A 39 -21.09 11.34 -58.00
C ALA A 39 -21.24 11.49 -59.52
N LEU A 40 -20.22 12.02 -60.18
CA LEU A 40 -20.19 12.20 -61.65
C LEU A 40 -20.11 10.88 -62.42
N ASP A 41 -19.60 9.82 -61.78
CA ASP A 41 -19.50 8.48 -62.36
C ASP A 41 -20.41 7.48 -61.64
N LYS A 42 -21.60 7.29 -62.16
CA LYS A 42 -22.63 6.37 -61.62
C LYS A 42 -22.30 4.88 -61.82
N ARG A 43 -21.22 4.52 -62.52
CA ARG A 43 -20.98 3.13 -62.94
C ARG A 43 -20.16 2.29 -61.93
N VAL A 44 -19.55 2.91 -60.92
CA VAL A 44 -18.59 2.22 -60.03
C VAL A 44 -18.99 2.22 -58.55
N VAL A 45 -19.91 3.07 -58.11
CA VAL A 45 -20.28 3.21 -56.69
C VAL A 45 -21.78 2.98 -56.55
N ILE A 46 -22.15 1.96 -55.77
CA ILE A 46 -23.52 1.50 -55.59
C ILE A 46 -24.11 1.80 -54.20
N MET A 47 -23.30 2.21 -53.27
CA MET A 47 -23.69 2.56 -51.89
C MET A 47 -22.67 3.52 -51.24
N PRO A 48 -23.02 4.22 -50.16
CA PRO A 48 -22.11 5.07 -49.40
C PRO A 48 -20.85 4.31 -48.90
N ARG A 49 -19.68 4.96 -48.96
CA ARG A 49 -18.37 4.41 -48.57
C ARG A 49 -17.69 5.28 -47.51
N PRO A 50 -16.64 4.77 -46.86
CA PRO A 50 -15.86 5.58 -45.93
C PRO A 50 -15.44 6.93 -46.56
N GLY A 51 -15.69 8.02 -45.83
CA GLY A 51 -15.39 9.39 -46.24
C GLY A 51 -16.51 10.12 -46.97
N ASP A 52 -17.63 9.46 -47.34
CA ASP A 52 -18.80 10.10 -47.92
C ASP A 52 -19.69 10.75 -46.86
N ASP A 53 -20.44 11.78 -47.23
CA ASP A 53 -21.54 12.33 -46.42
C ASP A 53 -22.87 11.63 -46.82
N VAL A 54 -23.66 11.29 -45.82
CA VAL A 54 -24.87 10.50 -46.01
C VAL A 54 -26.10 11.20 -45.41
N TYR A 55 -27.14 11.33 -46.19
CA TYR A 55 -28.46 11.88 -45.82
C TYR A 55 -29.51 10.76 -45.86
N ILE A 56 -30.04 10.39 -44.71
CA ILE A 56 -31.08 9.38 -44.55
C ILE A 56 -32.41 10.10 -44.39
N ASN A 57 -33.20 10.20 -45.49
CA ASN A 57 -34.50 10.84 -45.48
C ASN A 57 -35.67 9.83 -45.38
N HIS A 58 -35.36 8.53 -45.47
CA HIS A 58 -36.29 7.41 -45.45
C HIS A 58 -35.91 6.41 -44.38
N THR A 59 -36.55 5.26 -44.32
CA THR A 59 -36.14 4.17 -43.44
C THR A 59 -35.03 3.37 -44.12
N VAL A 60 -33.82 3.41 -43.55
CA VAL A 60 -32.68 2.62 -44.00
C VAL A 60 -32.30 1.60 -42.95
N THR A 61 -32.26 0.33 -43.35
CA THR A 61 -31.82 -0.78 -42.49
C THR A 61 -30.39 -1.15 -42.83
N LEU A 62 -29.50 -1.16 -41.82
CA LEU A 62 -28.18 -1.72 -42.00
C LEU A 62 -28.28 -3.23 -42.20
N ASP A 63 -27.60 -3.75 -43.18
CA ASP A 63 -27.64 -5.17 -43.52
C ASP A 63 -26.24 -5.75 -43.72
N SER A 64 -26.14 -7.08 -43.67
CA SER A 64 -24.87 -7.76 -43.89
C SER A 64 -24.73 -8.14 -45.38
N GLN A 65 -23.69 -7.66 -46.02
CA GLN A 65 -23.33 -8.20 -47.34
C GLN A 65 -22.73 -9.61 -47.17
N ASN A 66 -23.35 -10.59 -47.79
CA ASN A 66 -22.83 -11.99 -47.86
C ASN A 66 -22.53 -12.66 -46.52
N GLY A 67 -23.26 -12.36 -45.46
CA GLY A 67 -23.14 -13.05 -44.17
C GLY A 67 -21.87 -12.72 -43.34
N THR A 68 -21.04 -11.78 -43.79
CA THR A 68 -19.84 -11.35 -43.05
C THR A 68 -20.20 -10.21 -42.09
N VAL A 69 -19.52 -10.16 -40.94
CA VAL A 69 -19.65 -9.06 -39.96
C VAL A 69 -19.25 -7.76 -40.64
N LEU A 70 -20.13 -6.77 -40.61
CA LEU A 70 -19.91 -5.53 -41.32
C LEU A 70 -19.74 -4.36 -40.37
N SER A 71 -18.70 -3.59 -40.63
CA SER A 71 -18.60 -2.23 -40.15
C SER A 71 -18.85 -1.27 -41.31
N TYR A 72 -19.76 -0.34 -41.10
CA TYR A 72 -19.95 0.79 -42.01
C TYR A 72 -19.24 2.01 -41.45
N THR A 73 -18.69 2.82 -42.36
CA THR A 73 -18.04 4.08 -41.98
C THR A 73 -18.47 5.17 -42.94
N VAL A 74 -18.82 6.32 -42.40
CA VAL A 74 -19.14 7.51 -43.19
C VAL A 74 -18.36 8.72 -42.64
N ASN A 75 -18.37 9.83 -43.38
CA ASN A 75 -17.86 11.09 -42.84
C ASN A 75 -18.95 11.76 -41.99
N ASN A 76 -19.86 12.52 -42.54
CA ASN A 76 -21.01 13.06 -41.81
C ASN A 76 -22.26 12.20 -42.04
N LEU A 77 -23.11 12.11 -41.04
CA LEU A 77 -24.37 11.40 -41.10
C LEU A 77 -25.51 12.30 -40.69
N TYR A 78 -26.44 12.51 -41.61
CA TYR A 78 -27.67 13.30 -41.42
C TYR A 78 -28.89 12.38 -41.50
N ILE A 79 -29.70 12.32 -40.45
CA ILE A 79 -30.89 11.45 -40.40
C ILE A 79 -32.11 12.32 -40.15
N SER A 80 -32.96 12.51 -41.20
CA SER A 80 -34.30 13.07 -41.04
C SER A 80 -35.39 11.98 -41.06
N GLY A 81 -35.07 10.82 -41.64
CA GLY A 81 -35.86 9.60 -41.59
C GLY A 81 -35.47 8.69 -40.42
N ARG A 82 -35.21 7.42 -40.72
CA ARG A 82 -34.88 6.41 -39.72
C ARG A 82 -33.70 5.55 -40.13
N LEU A 83 -32.70 5.36 -39.23
CA LEU A 83 -31.64 4.37 -39.38
C LEU A 83 -31.86 3.21 -38.40
N LEU A 84 -31.98 1.99 -38.94
CA LEU A 84 -32.21 0.76 -38.18
C LEU A 84 -30.98 -0.14 -38.20
N PHE A 85 -30.61 -0.65 -37.04
CA PHE A 85 -29.67 -1.74 -36.96
C PHE A 85 -30.36 -3.10 -37.09
N PRO A 86 -29.72 -4.12 -37.70
CA PRO A 86 -30.40 -5.39 -38.05
C PRO A 86 -30.61 -6.28 -36.81
N SER A 87 -31.57 -7.18 -36.90
CA SER A 87 -31.84 -8.19 -35.88
C SER A 87 -30.91 -9.42 -35.93
N SER A 88 -30.22 -9.64 -37.05
CA SER A 88 -29.52 -10.90 -37.32
C SER A 88 -28.08 -10.94 -36.81
N ASN A 89 -27.34 -9.83 -36.82
CA ASN A 89 -25.92 -9.76 -36.48
C ASN A 89 -25.56 -8.49 -35.73
N SER A 90 -24.52 -8.55 -34.86
CA SER A 90 -23.90 -7.34 -34.30
C SER A 90 -23.26 -6.53 -35.43
N MET A 91 -23.47 -5.23 -35.43
CA MET A 91 -22.87 -4.33 -36.41
C MET A 91 -22.19 -3.15 -35.76
N SER A 92 -21.13 -2.68 -36.40
CA SER A 92 -20.44 -1.45 -36.04
C SER A 92 -20.70 -0.38 -37.09
N PHE A 93 -21.00 0.83 -36.68
CA PHE A 93 -21.18 1.97 -37.55
C PHE A 93 -20.35 3.15 -37.06
N SER A 94 -19.46 3.67 -37.88
CA SER A 94 -18.57 4.77 -37.53
C SER A 94 -18.92 6.05 -38.28
N VAL A 95 -19.04 7.14 -37.55
CA VAL A 95 -19.26 8.49 -38.07
C VAL A 95 -18.00 9.32 -37.77
N ASN A 96 -17.16 9.52 -38.79
CA ASN A 96 -15.88 10.23 -38.65
C ASN A 96 -16.05 11.76 -38.50
N GLY A 97 -17.10 12.32 -39.06
CA GLY A 97 -17.54 13.69 -38.84
C GLY A 97 -18.72 13.76 -37.88
N ASP A 98 -19.61 14.72 -38.06
CA ASP A 98 -20.73 14.95 -37.17
C ASP A 98 -21.95 14.04 -37.51
N LEU A 99 -22.64 13.58 -36.48
CA LEU A 99 -23.92 12.91 -36.53
C LEU A 99 -25.02 13.92 -36.18
N GLN A 100 -25.95 14.17 -37.14
CA GLN A 100 -27.10 15.07 -36.96
C GLN A 100 -28.38 14.31 -37.26
N ALA A 101 -29.11 13.87 -36.24
CA ALA A 101 -30.31 13.08 -36.37
C ALA A 101 -31.54 13.82 -35.81
N SER A 102 -32.29 14.50 -36.67
CA SER A 102 -33.64 15.03 -36.36
C SER A 102 -34.73 13.95 -36.45
N GLY A 103 -34.46 12.87 -37.16
CA GLY A 103 -35.26 11.64 -37.19
C GLY A 103 -34.87 10.67 -36.10
N SER A 104 -34.88 9.37 -36.41
CA SER A 104 -34.61 8.33 -35.41
C SER A 104 -33.40 7.45 -35.74
N LEU A 105 -32.63 7.10 -34.70
CA LEU A 105 -31.60 6.08 -34.70
C LEU A 105 -32.03 4.93 -33.79
N ASP A 106 -32.18 3.75 -34.35
CA ASP A 106 -32.68 2.57 -33.63
C ASP A 106 -31.68 1.41 -33.69
N MET A 107 -31.09 1.10 -32.53
CA MET A 107 -30.15 0.01 -32.33
C MET A 107 -30.78 -1.21 -31.62
N SER A 108 -32.11 -1.27 -31.53
CA SER A 108 -32.82 -2.34 -30.83
C SER A 108 -32.94 -3.64 -31.63
N GLY A 109 -32.42 -3.69 -32.84
CA GLY A 109 -32.43 -4.88 -33.69
C GLY A 109 -31.71 -6.07 -33.01
N GLY A 110 -32.46 -7.09 -32.60
CA GLY A 110 -31.92 -8.33 -32.01
C GLY A 110 -31.36 -8.20 -30.62
N SER A 111 -30.86 -9.32 -30.11
CA SER A 111 -30.24 -9.43 -28.75
C SER A 111 -28.74 -9.19 -28.76
N ARG A 112 -28.13 -8.81 -29.85
CA ARG A 112 -26.68 -8.63 -30.02
C ARG A 112 -26.30 -7.16 -29.90
N GLY A 113 -25.22 -6.86 -29.16
CA GLY A 113 -24.76 -5.49 -28.96
C GLY A 113 -24.23 -4.85 -30.25
N HIS A 114 -24.94 -3.87 -30.78
CA HIS A 114 -24.48 -3.02 -31.88
C HIS A 114 -23.55 -1.92 -31.31
N ILE A 115 -22.69 -1.34 -32.15
CA ILE A 115 -21.82 -0.23 -31.77
C ILE A 115 -22.00 0.92 -32.78
N ILE A 116 -22.23 2.12 -32.25
CA ILE A 116 -22.04 3.33 -33.03
C ILE A 116 -20.88 4.13 -32.49
N SER A 117 -19.88 4.40 -33.31
CA SER A 117 -18.68 5.15 -32.98
C SER A 117 -18.73 6.57 -33.52
N LEU A 118 -18.58 7.57 -32.64
CA LEU A 118 -18.73 8.98 -32.92
C LEU A 118 -17.41 9.73 -32.78
N PHE A 119 -16.88 10.22 -33.92
CA PHE A 119 -15.63 10.99 -33.96
C PHE A 119 -15.87 12.50 -34.11
N GLY A 120 -17.10 12.92 -34.46
CA GLY A 120 -17.48 14.33 -34.63
C GLY A 120 -17.49 15.11 -33.30
N ALA A 121 -17.37 16.43 -33.41
CA ALA A 121 -17.48 17.34 -32.27
C ALA A 121 -18.93 17.61 -31.89
N ASN A 122 -19.80 17.75 -32.91
CA ASN A 122 -21.17 18.25 -32.78
C ASN A 122 -22.14 17.14 -33.14
N ASN A 123 -22.39 16.22 -32.21
CA ASN A 123 -23.35 15.14 -32.41
C ASN A 123 -24.68 15.49 -31.78
N PHE A 124 -25.75 15.13 -32.45
CA PHE A 124 -27.15 15.39 -32.04
C PHE A 124 -28.07 14.28 -32.48
N ILE A 125 -28.89 13.76 -31.60
CA ILE A 125 -29.94 12.76 -31.88
C ILE A 125 -31.21 13.15 -31.14
N THR A 126 -32.33 13.29 -31.85
CA THR A 126 -33.64 13.59 -31.25
C THR A 126 -34.31 12.34 -30.68
N THR A 127 -34.35 11.28 -31.49
CA THR A 127 -34.99 10.03 -31.10
C THR A 127 -34.00 8.89 -31.17
N PHE A 128 -33.71 8.27 -30.01
CA PHE A 128 -32.74 7.19 -29.88
C PHE A 128 -33.32 5.98 -29.17
N THR A 129 -33.11 4.80 -29.75
CA THR A 129 -33.43 3.51 -29.12
C THR A 129 -32.18 2.68 -29.05
N ALA A 130 -31.64 2.50 -27.82
CA ALA A 130 -30.37 1.84 -27.63
C ALA A 130 -30.40 0.32 -27.85
N GLY A 131 -31.54 -0.35 -27.57
CA GLY A 131 -31.58 -1.81 -27.49
C GLY A 131 -30.54 -2.33 -26.49
N SER A 132 -29.67 -3.27 -26.91
CA SER A 132 -28.47 -3.71 -26.18
C SER A 132 -27.17 -3.09 -26.73
N GLY A 133 -27.28 -1.98 -27.46
CA GLY A 133 -26.17 -1.36 -28.18
C GLY A 133 -25.27 -0.49 -27.32
N THR A 134 -24.09 -0.19 -27.87
CA THR A 134 -23.08 0.68 -27.28
C THR A 134 -22.93 1.95 -28.14
N VAL A 135 -22.99 3.11 -27.48
CA VAL A 135 -22.54 4.37 -28.10
C VAL A 135 -21.12 4.64 -27.67
N SER A 136 -20.22 4.83 -28.61
CA SER A 136 -18.80 5.04 -28.39
C SER A 136 -18.41 6.45 -28.83
N TYR A 137 -17.83 7.23 -27.90
CA TYR A 137 -17.28 8.55 -28.14
C TYR A 137 -15.78 8.42 -28.36
N GLU A 138 -15.33 8.59 -29.63
CA GLU A 138 -13.95 8.23 -30.03
C GLU A 138 -13.14 9.40 -30.61
N ARG A 139 -13.63 10.62 -30.52
CA ARG A 139 -12.92 11.80 -31.01
C ARG A 139 -11.57 11.97 -30.31
N SER A 140 -10.53 12.30 -31.11
CA SER A 140 -9.27 12.86 -30.58
C SER A 140 -9.50 14.34 -30.25
N GLY A 141 -9.82 14.64 -28.98
CA GLY A 141 -10.16 15.96 -28.46
C GLY A 141 -11.47 15.94 -27.68
N ASP A 142 -11.88 17.10 -27.21
CA ASP A 142 -13.06 17.24 -26.37
C ASP A 142 -14.35 16.98 -27.14
N GLN A 143 -15.32 16.37 -26.45
CA GLN A 143 -16.60 15.98 -27.03
C GLN A 143 -17.70 15.95 -25.97
N PHE A 144 -18.90 16.42 -26.33
CA PHE A 144 -20.06 16.32 -25.44
C PHE A 144 -20.75 14.97 -25.61
N VAL A 145 -21.05 14.31 -24.48
CA VAL A 145 -21.85 13.09 -24.41
C VAL A 145 -23.30 13.51 -24.39
N MET A 146 -24.05 13.14 -25.43
CA MET A 146 -25.45 13.53 -25.59
C MET A 146 -26.32 13.02 -24.44
N ASP A 147 -27.41 13.73 -24.16
CA ASP A 147 -28.46 13.28 -23.23
C ASP A 147 -29.32 12.22 -23.89
N LEU A 148 -29.00 10.96 -23.75
CA LEU A 148 -29.66 9.81 -24.35
C LEU A 148 -29.93 8.70 -23.32
N ALA A 149 -30.95 7.88 -23.59
CA ALA A 149 -31.18 6.63 -22.86
C ALA A 149 -30.20 5.56 -23.35
N TYR A 150 -29.02 5.47 -22.73
CA TYR A 150 -28.01 4.50 -23.13
C TYR A 150 -28.30 3.10 -22.57
N TYR A 151 -27.95 2.07 -23.34
CA TYR A 151 -27.71 0.76 -22.79
C TYR A 151 -26.25 0.68 -22.29
N SER A 152 -25.27 0.77 -23.20
CA SER A 152 -23.85 0.84 -22.82
C SER A 152 -23.17 2.08 -23.40
N LEU A 153 -22.20 2.61 -22.66
CA LEU A 153 -21.41 3.77 -23.05
C LEU A 153 -19.93 3.40 -23.10
N ARG A 154 -19.26 3.79 -24.18
CA ARG A 154 -17.81 3.67 -24.29
C ARG A 154 -17.20 5.05 -24.52
N ILE A 155 -16.22 5.39 -23.69
CA ILE A 155 -15.38 6.57 -23.78
C ILE A 155 -14.01 6.12 -24.25
N TYR A 156 -13.65 6.57 -25.45
CA TYR A 156 -12.44 6.13 -26.13
C TYR A 156 -11.81 7.33 -26.87
N GLY A 157 -10.51 7.26 -27.16
CA GLY A 157 -9.80 8.38 -27.79
C GLY A 157 -9.36 9.46 -26.80
N ILE A 158 -8.46 10.31 -27.25
CA ILE A 158 -7.80 11.35 -26.45
C ILE A 158 -8.79 12.49 -26.13
N GLY A 159 -8.56 13.18 -24.98
CA GLY A 159 -9.35 14.36 -24.57
C GLY A 159 -10.54 14.03 -23.71
N THR A 160 -11.27 15.08 -23.31
CA THR A 160 -12.34 15.00 -22.33
C THR A 160 -13.70 14.79 -23.00
N LYS A 161 -14.46 13.84 -22.49
CA LYS A 161 -15.87 13.62 -22.87
C LYS A 161 -16.76 14.11 -21.72
N TYR A 162 -17.55 15.14 -21.97
CA TYR A 162 -18.37 15.83 -20.97
C TYR A 162 -19.80 15.33 -20.97
N LEU A 163 -20.30 14.85 -19.83
CA LEU A 163 -21.74 14.60 -19.68
C LEU A 163 -22.52 15.92 -19.80
N THR A 164 -23.67 15.88 -20.43
CA THR A 164 -24.56 17.02 -20.59
C THR A 164 -25.83 16.92 -19.73
N ALA A 165 -26.07 15.75 -19.15
CA ALA A 165 -27.21 15.47 -18.26
C ALA A 165 -26.90 14.32 -17.29
N ASN A 166 -27.81 14.09 -16.33
CA ASN A 166 -27.77 12.88 -15.51
C ASN A 166 -27.85 11.65 -16.42
N THR A 167 -26.88 10.77 -16.31
CA THR A 167 -26.72 9.64 -17.23
C THR A 167 -26.97 8.32 -16.52
N PHE A 168 -27.87 7.52 -17.05
CA PHE A 168 -28.15 6.15 -16.62
C PHE A 168 -27.75 5.18 -17.73
N LEU A 169 -26.95 4.18 -17.38
CA LEU A 169 -26.56 3.08 -18.26
C LEU A 169 -27.24 1.80 -17.78
N ALA A 170 -28.13 1.24 -18.61
CA ALA A 170 -28.76 -0.05 -18.33
C ALA A 170 -27.76 -1.22 -18.43
N GLY A 171 -26.72 -1.07 -19.22
CA GLY A 171 -25.60 -1.98 -19.42
C GLY A 171 -24.27 -1.42 -18.86
N ASN A 172 -23.23 -1.50 -19.66
CA ASN A 172 -21.86 -1.33 -19.22
C ASN A 172 -21.30 0.08 -19.49
N LEU A 173 -20.35 0.49 -18.64
CA LEU A 173 -19.45 1.61 -18.89
C LEU A 173 -18.04 1.08 -19.21
N ASN A 174 -17.47 1.57 -20.30
CA ASN A 174 -16.07 1.32 -20.63
C ASN A 174 -15.36 2.65 -20.87
N VAL A 175 -14.43 3.02 -20.01
CA VAL A 175 -13.53 4.16 -20.19
C VAL A 175 -12.14 3.58 -20.43
N ASN A 176 -11.64 3.73 -21.65
CA ASN A 176 -10.46 3.02 -22.09
C ASN A 176 -9.43 3.97 -22.72
N ASP A 177 -8.23 3.90 -22.23
CA ASP A 177 -7.07 4.69 -22.67
C ASP A 177 -5.95 3.74 -23.15
N PHE A 178 -6.17 3.08 -24.31
CA PHE A 178 -5.15 2.23 -24.95
C PHE A 178 -4.23 2.98 -25.92
N LEU A 179 -4.50 4.24 -26.18
CA LEU A 179 -3.65 5.07 -27.05
C LEU A 179 -2.78 6.00 -26.17
N PRO A 180 -1.64 6.49 -26.67
CA PRO A 180 -0.84 7.47 -25.94
C PRO A 180 -1.62 8.79 -25.81
N GLY A 181 -2.43 8.90 -24.78
CA GLY A 181 -3.28 10.05 -24.48
C GLY A 181 -4.45 9.65 -23.58
N ASN A 182 -4.87 10.56 -22.71
CA ASN A 182 -5.88 10.28 -21.68
C ASN A 182 -7.30 10.39 -22.20
N ALA A 183 -8.05 9.30 -22.24
CA ALA A 183 -9.50 9.34 -22.33
C ALA A 183 -10.09 9.71 -20.97
N LEU A 184 -10.78 10.84 -20.88
CA LEU A 184 -11.36 11.34 -19.64
C LEU A 184 -12.88 11.48 -19.77
N LEU A 185 -13.64 10.89 -18.85
CA LEU A 185 -15.06 11.16 -18.68
C LEU A 185 -15.24 12.22 -17.59
N GLU A 186 -15.79 13.39 -17.95
CA GLU A 186 -16.06 14.49 -17.02
C GLU A 186 -17.58 14.62 -16.79
N CYS A 187 -17.99 14.43 -15.55
CA CYS A 187 -19.42 14.40 -15.21
C CYS A 187 -20.06 15.79 -14.98
N LEU A 188 -19.29 16.89 -14.89
CA LEU A 188 -19.79 18.28 -14.78
C LEU A 188 -20.92 18.53 -13.73
N GLY A 189 -20.94 17.78 -12.63
CA GLY A 189 -22.03 17.88 -11.64
C GLY A 189 -23.24 16.98 -11.88
N TYR A 190 -23.33 16.32 -13.00
CA TYR A 190 -24.39 15.36 -13.27
C TYR A 190 -24.14 14.01 -12.59
N ASN A 191 -25.21 13.30 -12.26
CA ASN A 191 -25.13 11.96 -11.71
C ASN A 191 -24.83 10.95 -12.84
N LEU A 192 -24.02 9.96 -12.51
CA LEU A 192 -23.75 8.81 -13.38
C LEU A 192 -24.16 7.53 -12.66
N THR A 193 -25.08 6.77 -13.24
CA THR A 193 -25.48 5.45 -12.74
C THR A 193 -25.17 4.37 -13.77
N VAL A 194 -24.43 3.35 -13.36
CA VAL A 194 -24.06 2.21 -14.20
C VAL A 194 -24.63 0.94 -13.60
N ASN A 195 -25.62 0.32 -14.28
CA ASN A 195 -26.25 -0.91 -13.82
C ASN A 195 -25.40 -2.15 -14.12
N GLY A 196 -24.76 -2.19 -15.28
CA GLY A 196 -23.85 -3.28 -15.68
C GLY A 196 -22.44 -3.13 -15.09
N THR A 197 -21.49 -3.76 -15.74
CA THR A 197 -20.08 -3.68 -15.33
C THR A 197 -19.43 -2.35 -15.74
N SER A 198 -18.50 -1.88 -14.94
CA SER A 198 -17.68 -0.72 -15.26
C SER A 198 -16.23 -1.15 -15.46
N SER A 199 -15.62 -0.76 -16.56
CA SER A 199 -14.21 -0.99 -16.85
C SER A 199 -13.53 0.35 -17.14
N ILE A 200 -12.65 0.75 -16.24
CA ILE A 200 -11.90 2.01 -16.31
C ILE A 200 -10.43 1.62 -16.42
N THR A 201 -9.90 1.66 -17.64
CA THR A 201 -8.56 1.13 -17.94
C THR A 201 -7.71 2.21 -18.59
N GLY A 202 -6.43 2.29 -18.21
CA GLY A 202 -5.48 3.25 -18.78
C GLY A 202 -4.06 2.68 -18.82
N ILE A 203 -3.24 3.23 -19.72
CA ILE A 203 -1.84 2.86 -19.88
C ILE A 203 -0.96 3.96 -19.26
N GLY A 204 -0.29 3.65 -18.13
CA GLY A 204 0.73 4.51 -17.55
C GLY A 204 0.33 5.28 -16.28
N ALA A 205 1.31 5.94 -15.68
CA ALA A 205 1.22 6.54 -14.34
C ALA A 205 0.41 7.85 -14.24
N SER A 206 -0.03 8.44 -15.35
CA SER A 206 -0.66 9.77 -15.40
C SER A 206 -2.11 9.80 -15.87
N SER A 207 -2.73 8.66 -16.15
CA SER A 207 -4.06 8.60 -16.72
C SER A 207 -5.16 8.89 -15.70
N ARG A 208 -5.81 10.04 -15.82
CA ARG A 208 -7.07 10.35 -15.17
C ARG A 208 -8.19 9.89 -16.08
N THR A 209 -8.97 8.91 -15.65
CA THR A 209 -9.99 8.29 -16.51
C THR A 209 -11.42 8.72 -16.20
N ILE A 210 -11.70 9.12 -14.96
CA ILE A 210 -12.94 9.79 -14.58
C ILE A 210 -12.59 10.99 -13.71
N SER A 211 -13.10 12.15 -14.09
CA SER A 211 -12.99 13.39 -13.33
C SER A 211 -14.38 13.99 -13.12
N LYS A 212 -14.46 14.91 -12.17
CA LYS A 212 -15.67 15.63 -11.93
C LYS A 212 -15.37 17.04 -11.41
N SER A 213 -15.86 18.04 -12.13
CA SER A 213 -15.98 19.39 -11.63
C SER A 213 -17.46 19.63 -11.25
N GLY A 214 -17.74 19.75 -9.96
CA GLY A 214 -19.09 19.99 -9.46
C GLY A 214 -19.74 18.81 -8.71
N ALA A 215 -20.76 19.11 -7.93
CA ALA A 215 -21.43 18.16 -7.05
C ALA A 215 -22.35 17.20 -7.81
N GLY A 216 -22.24 15.91 -7.60
CA GLY A 216 -23.10 14.85 -8.12
C GLY A 216 -22.60 13.49 -7.68
N ASN A 217 -23.37 12.46 -7.87
CA ASN A 217 -23.09 11.11 -7.41
C ASN A 217 -22.67 10.20 -8.57
N ILE A 218 -21.78 9.25 -8.28
CA ILE A 218 -21.46 8.15 -9.19
C ILE A 218 -21.89 6.85 -8.51
N LEU A 219 -22.75 6.08 -9.16
CA LEU A 219 -23.26 4.81 -8.66
C LEU A 219 -22.87 3.68 -9.61
N PHE A 220 -22.10 2.73 -9.11
CA PHE A 220 -21.74 1.48 -9.78
C PHE A 220 -22.52 0.32 -9.17
N ILE A 221 -23.51 -0.21 -9.87
CA ILE A 221 -24.36 -1.32 -9.40
C ILE A 221 -23.69 -2.66 -9.70
N GLY A 222 -23.14 -2.82 -10.90
CA GLY A 222 -22.33 -3.99 -11.24
C GLY A 222 -20.89 -3.91 -10.75
N SER A 223 -20.13 -4.95 -11.03
CA SER A 223 -18.70 -4.98 -10.66
C SER A 223 -17.91 -3.88 -11.39
N THR A 224 -16.97 -3.29 -10.67
CA THR A 224 -16.13 -2.20 -11.19
C THR A 224 -14.67 -2.61 -11.21
N LEU A 225 -14.05 -2.54 -12.39
CA LEU A 225 -12.62 -2.71 -12.59
C LEU A 225 -11.98 -1.35 -12.87
N ILE A 226 -11.01 -0.96 -12.07
CA ILE A 226 -10.20 0.24 -12.28
C ILE A 226 -8.74 -0.18 -12.45
N ASN A 227 -8.31 -0.34 -13.70
CA ASN A 227 -6.95 -0.73 -14.06
C ASN A 227 -6.16 0.47 -14.60
N SER A 228 -6.05 1.51 -13.77
CA SER A 228 -5.37 2.78 -14.04
C SER A 228 -5.02 3.45 -12.71
N ASN A 229 -4.38 4.62 -12.74
CA ASN A 229 -4.08 5.43 -11.56
C ASN A 229 -5.03 6.65 -11.45
N PRO A 230 -6.33 6.48 -11.35
CA PRO A 230 -7.23 7.62 -11.30
C PRO A 230 -7.16 8.33 -9.96
N VAL A 231 -7.33 9.64 -10.02
CA VAL A 231 -7.57 10.49 -8.86
C VAL A 231 -9.00 11.01 -8.97
N PHE A 232 -9.91 10.48 -8.15
CA PHE A 232 -11.28 10.99 -8.08
C PHE A 232 -11.31 12.31 -7.29
N SER A 233 -11.92 13.33 -7.87
CA SER A 233 -11.92 14.69 -7.34
C SER A 233 -12.73 14.82 -6.04
N SER A 234 -12.32 15.73 -5.16
CA SER A 234 -13.06 16.11 -3.95
C SER A 234 -14.41 16.79 -4.22
N SER A 235 -14.67 17.23 -5.45
CA SER A 235 -15.96 17.81 -5.84
C SER A 235 -17.07 16.77 -6.06
N ILE A 236 -16.75 15.48 -6.19
CA ILE A 236 -17.74 14.39 -6.24
C ILE A 236 -18.44 14.30 -4.89
N THR A 237 -19.78 14.30 -4.87
CA THR A 237 -20.57 14.20 -3.65
C THR A 237 -20.40 12.84 -2.99
N ASN A 238 -20.53 11.75 -3.75
CA ASN A 238 -20.31 10.38 -3.32
C ASN A 238 -20.05 9.46 -4.51
N ILE A 239 -19.20 8.44 -4.28
CA ILE A 239 -19.10 7.28 -5.17
C ILE A 239 -19.64 6.07 -4.40
N GLU A 240 -20.64 5.41 -4.96
CA GLU A 240 -21.24 4.21 -4.36
C GLU A 240 -20.94 2.97 -5.18
N PHE A 241 -20.42 1.95 -4.53
CA PHE A 241 -20.18 0.62 -5.11
C PHE A 241 -21.19 -0.39 -4.53
N ARG A 242 -21.89 -1.13 -5.39
CA ARG A 242 -22.83 -2.20 -5.02
C ARG A 242 -22.39 -3.59 -5.47
N GLY A 243 -21.55 -3.68 -6.48
CA GLY A 243 -21.10 -4.94 -7.09
C GLY A 243 -19.63 -5.30 -6.83
N GLY A 244 -18.97 -4.58 -5.93
CA GLY A 244 -17.55 -4.77 -5.64
C GLY A 244 -16.61 -3.94 -6.52
N PHE A 245 -15.37 -3.85 -6.07
CA PHE A 245 -14.35 -3.03 -6.69
C PHE A 245 -13.03 -3.79 -6.80
N THR A 246 -12.46 -3.80 -7.99
CA THR A 246 -11.11 -4.32 -8.25
C THR A 246 -10.28 -3.21 -8.87
N GLY A 247 -9.11 -2.92 -8.30
CA GLY A 247 -8.28 -1.81 -8.75
C GLY A 247 -6.79 -2.07 -8.75
N GLY A 248 -6.03 -1.17 -9.38
CA GLY A 248 -4.57 -1.12 -9.27
C GLY A 248 -3.80 -2.10 -10.14
N GLY A 249 -4.22 -2.32 -11.37
CA GLY A 249 -3.34 -2.90 -12.39
C GLY A 249 -2.13 -1.99 -12.66
N PHE A 250 -1.05 -2.57 -13.17
CA PHE A 250 0.22 -1.89 -13.48
C PHE A 250 0.94 -1.22 -12.29
N GLY A 251 0.70 -1.68 -11.03
CA GLY A 251 1.39 -1.18 -9.85
C GLY A 251 1.00 0.22 -9.39
N GLY A 252 -0.12 0.75 -9.88
CA GLY A 252 -0.60 2.08 -9.56
C GLY A 252 -1.51 2.16 -8.34
N THR A 253 -1.73 3.40 -7.87
CA THR A 253 -2.59 3.72 -6.75
C THR A 253 -3.89 4.35 -7.22
N VAL A 254 -5.03 3.81 -6.76
CA VAL A 254 -6.34 4.45 -6.93
C VAL A 254 -6.57 5.42 -5.76
N ILE A 255 -6.85 6.69 -6.06
CA ILE A 255 -7.02 7.73 -5.04
C ILE A 255 -8.44 8.29 -5.10
N PHE A 256 -9.16 8.21 -3.97
CA PHE A 256 -10.47 8.82 -3.79
C PHE A 256 -10.34 10.03 -2.86
N ASN A 257 -10.53 11.24 -3.41
CA ASN A 257 -10.58 12.48 -2.61
C ASN A 257 -12.03 12.84 -2.19
N CYS A 258 -13.00 12.04 -2.57
CA CYS A 258 -14.43 12.19 -2.28
C CYS A 258 -14.90 11.12 -1.29
N PRO A 259 -16.08 11.29 -0.67
CA PRO A 259 -16.75 10.25 0.06
C PRO A 259 -16.99 9.01 -0.80
N VAL A 260 -16.84 7.82 -0.22
CA VAL A 260 -17.10 6.54 -0.88
C VAL A 260 -18.01 5.70 -0.01
N SER A 261 -18.99 5.06 -0.62
CA SER A 261 -19.87 4.11 0.08
C SER A 261 -19.90 2.74 -0.60
N PHE A 262 -20.00 1.71 0.21
CA PHE A 262 -20.23 0.33 -0.22
C PHE A 262 -21.59 -0.12 0.34
N SER A 263 -22.49 -0.60 -0.51
CA SER A 263 -23.88 -0.87 -0.10
C SER A 263 -24.46 -2.10 -0.77
N THR A 264 -25.63 -2.50 -0.30
CA THR A 264 -26.56 -3.49 -0.89
C THR A 264 -26.15 -4.95 -0.67
N ASN A 265 -24.95 -5.37 -1.07
CA ASN A 265 -24.46 -6.74 -0.95
C ASN A 265 -23.06 -6.74 -0.32
N SER A 266 -22.70 -7.83 0.35
CA SER A 266 -21.31 -8.04 0.76
C SER A 266 -20.40 -8.07 -0.45
N GLN A 267 -19.27 -7.35 -0.36
CA GLN A 267 -18.42 -7.03 -1.49
C GLN A 267 -16.95 -7.33 -1.19
N ASN A 268 -16.23 -7.65 -2.25
CA ASN A 268 -14.78 -7.70 -2.21
C ASN A 268 -14.19 -6.43 -2.82
N MET A 269 -13.23 -5.86 -2.14
CA MET A 269 -12.37 -4.82 -2.63
C MET A 269 -10.95 -5.40 -2.79
N SER A 270 -10.42 -5.36 -4.01
CA SER A 270 -9.08 -5.85 -4.31
C SER A 270 -8.32 -4.80 -5.11
N ALA A 271 -7.14 -4.42 -4.66
CA ALA A 271 -6.29 -3.47 -5.37
C ALA A 271 -4.83 -3.57 -4.92
N SER A 272 -3.88 -3.21 -5.79
CA SER A 272 -2.46 -3.13 -5.40
C SER A 272 -2.20 -2.01 -4.38
N ALA A 273 -2.83 -0.84 -4.57
CA ALA A 273 -2.87 0.24 -3.59
C ALA A 273 -4.15 1.09 -3.78
N VAL A 274 -4.80 1.43 -2.67
CA VAL A 274 -5.95 2.35 -2.64
C VAL A 274 -5.78 3.35 -1.51
N VAL A 275 -6.08 4.62 -1.79
CA VAL A 275 -6.09 5.69 -0.80
C VAL A 275 -7.45 6.38 -0.80
N PHE A 276 -8.10 6.37 0.34
CA PHE A 276 -9.32 7.13 0.60
C PHE A 276 -8.95 8.36 1.44
N ASN A 277 -8.94 9.53 0.80
CA ASN A 277 -8.67 10.81 1.48
C ASN A 277 -9.91 11.41 2.12
N ASN A 278 -11.08 10.83 1.89
CA ASN A 278 -12.34 11.21 2.50
C ASN A 278 -12.98 10.01 3.21
N THR A 279 -14.16 10.21 3.79
CA THR A 279 -14.86 9.17 4.55
C THR A 279 -15.25 7.98 3.67
N VAL A 280 -15.17 6.79 4.24
CA VAL A 280 -15.69 5.56 3.67
C VAL A 280 -16.81 5.04 4.56
N LEU A 281 -17.96 4.76 3.95
CA LEU A 281 -19.15 4.24 4.62
C LEU A 281 -19.48 2.83 4.12
N ILE A 282 -19.63 1.88 5.03
CA ILE A 282 -20.19 0.56 4.76
C ILE A 282 -21.64 0.58 5.18
N SER A 283 -22.56 0.46 4.20
CA SER A 283 -23.99 0.70 4.40
C SER A 283 -24.82 -0.56 4.20
N GLY A 284 -25.80 -0.79 5.10
CA GLY A 284 -26.80 -1.84 4.93
C GLY A 284 -26.43 -3.21 5.50
N ALA A 285 -25.71 -3.29 6.62
CA ALA A 285 -25.33 -4.53 7.29
C ALA A 285 -24.58 -5.54 6.40
N ILE A 286 -23.69 -5.03 5.54
CA ILE A 286 -22.90 -5.82 4.62
C ILE A 286 -21.47 -6.03 5.12
N THR A 287 -20.77 -6.97 4.50
CA THR A 287 -19.34 -7.19 4.71
C THR A 287 -18.54 -6.65 3.54
N LEU A 288 -17.62 -5.72 3.79
CA LEU A 288 -16.59 -5.31 2.86
C LEU A 288 -15.29 -6.04 3.19
N THR A 289 -14.84 -6.91 2.31
CA THR A 289 -13.59 -7.66 2.49
C THR A 289 -12.51 -7.07 1.61
N TYR A 290 -11.40 -6.63 2.21
CA TYR A 290 -10.23 -6.17 1.46
C TYR A 290 -9.23 -7.31 1.26
N THR A 291 -8.90 -7.56 -0.02
CA THR A 291 -7.90 -8.54 -0.44
C THR A 291 -7.00 -7.90 -1.49
N GLY A 292 -5.78 -7.57 -1.18
CA GLY A 292 -4.91 -6.90 -2.16
C GLY A 292 -3.58 -6.51 -1.55
N GLY A 293 -3.05 -5.36 -1.98
CA GLY A 293 -1.83 -4.78 -1.43
C GLY A 293 -2.10 -3.93 -0.19
N ILE A 294 -2.10 -2.60 -0.37
CA ILE A 294 -2.27 -1.64 0.73
C ILE A 294 -3.54 -0.81 0.52
N VAL A 295 -4.39 -0.73 1.55
CA VAL A 295 -5.45 0.27 1.61
C VAL A 295 -5.15 1.29 2.71
N THR A 296 -5.38 2.56 2.42
CA THR A 296 -5.19 3.65 3.40
C THR A 296 -6.48 4.45 3.52
N PHE A 297 -6.97 4.60 4.75
CA PHE A 297 -8.09 5.46 5.10
C PHE A 297 -7.54 6.69 5.84
N ASN A 298 -7.61 7.87 5.22
CA ASN A 298 -7.03 9.10 5.78
C ASN A 298 -8.03 9.96 6.56
N ASN A 299 -9.35 9.75 6.40
CA ASN A 299 -10.35 10.59 7.06
C ASN A 299 -11.44 9.83 7.82
N GLY A 300 -11.65 8.57 7.56
CA GLY A 300 -12.58 7.73 8.30
C GLY A 300 -13.03 6.50 7.53
N LEU A 301 -13.34 5.47 8.31
CA LEU A 301 -14.03 4.25 7.86
C LEU A 301 -15.13 4.00 8.89
N ASN A 302 -16.39 3.85 8.47
CA ASN A 302 -17.47 3.58 9.41
C ASN A 302 -18.58 2.73 8.77
N GLY A 303 -19.40 2.10 9.60
CA GLY A 303 -20.65 1.48 9.21
C GLY A 303 -21.84 2.39 9.53
N ASP A 304 -22.93 2.27 8.81
CA ASP A 304 -24.21 2.87 9.18
C ASP A 304 -25.05 1.95 10.08
N ASN A 305 -24.65 0.68 10.19
CA ASN A 305 -25.31 -0.36 10.95
C ASN A 305 -24.28 -1.10 11.82
N ILE A 306 -24.72 -1.61 12.98
CA ILE A 306 -23.86 -2.39 13.89
C ILE A 306 -23.33 -3.68 13.25
N ASP A 307 -24.05 -4.21 12.27
CA ASP A 307 -23.66 -5.42 11.52
C ASP A 307 -22.83 -5.12 10.27
N SER A 308 -22.61 -3.84 9.94
CA SER A 308 -21.69 -3.45 8.86
C SER A 308 -20.28 -3.91 9.22
N THR A 309 -19.64 -4.68 8.35
CA THR A 309 -18.38 -5.32 8.67
C THR A 309 -17.29 -4.96 7.66
N TYR A 310 -16.11 -4.60 8.16
CA TYR A 310 -14.88 -4.54 7.36
C TYR A 310 -13.95 -5.69 7.73
N ASN A 311 -13.59 -6.51 6.75
CA ASN A 311 -12.61 -7.59 6.90
C ASN A 311 -11.26 -7.20 6.29
N ASN A 312 -10.24 -7.05 7.13
CA ASN A 312 -8.86 -6.86 6.68
C ASN A 312 -8.18 -8.19 6.41
N ASN A 313 -8.06 -8.58 5.15
CA ASN A 313 -7.31 -9.78 4.74
C ASN A 313 -5.90 -9.45 4.19
N SER A 314 -5.45 -8.19 4.30
CA SER A 314 -4.16 -7.76 3.78
C SER A 314 -3.55 -6.64 4.64
N TYR A 315 -3.20 -5.50 4.08
CA TYR A 315 -2.59 -4.39 4.79
C TYR A 315 -3.51 -3.16 4.78
N THR A 316 -4.02 -2.80 5.96
CA THR A 316 -4.84 -1.60 6.15
C THR A 316 -4.08 -0.55 6.95
N ASN A 317 -4.00 0.67 6.44
CA ASN A 317 -3.48 1.84 7.11
C ASN A 317 -4.62 2.73 7.60
N ILE A 318 -4.54 3.13 8.86
CA ILE A 318 -5.41 4.10 9.51
C ILE A 318 -4.67 5.43 9.60
N GLY A 319 -5.12 6.39 8.80
CA GLY A 319 -4.55 7.74 8.72
C GLY A 319 -5.32 8.82 9.47
N PHE A 320 -6.27 8.45 10.34
CA PHE A 320 -7.12 9.36 11.11
C PHE A 320 -7.17 8.97 12.59
N SER A 321 -7.49 9.94 13.45
CA SER A 321 -7.44 9.83 14.91
C SER A 321 -8.83 9.70 15.55
N SER A 322 -9.67 8.74 15.12
CA SER A 322 -10.91 8.44 15.83
C SER A 322 -10.70 7.41 16.93
N ALA A 323 -11.57 7.38 17.93
CA ALA A 323 -11.48 6.45 19.07
C ALA A 323 -11.42 4.96 18.64
N LEU A 324 -12.08 4.63 17.54
CA LEU A 324 -12.05 3.31 16.88
C LEU A 324 -11.93 3.53 15.37
N PRO A 325 -11.27 2.64 14.62
CA PRO A 325 -11.29 2.67 13.16
C PRO A 325 -12.71 2.64 12.58
N MET A 326 -13.63 1.91 13.20
CA MET A 326 -15.07 1.97 12.94
C MET A 326 -15.81 2.20 14.26
N LEU A 327 -16.53 3.31 14.37
CA LEU A 327 -17.36 3.63 15.54
C LEU A 327 -18.67 2.83 15.52
N THR A 328 -19.24 2.62 14.35
CA THR A 328 -20.43 1.78 14.12
C THR A 328 -20.03 0.64 13.21
N GLY A 329 -20.37 -0.59 13.60
CA GLY A 329 -20.02 -1.79 12.86
C GLY A 329 -18.83 -2.55 13.42
N VAL A 330 -18.34 -3.52 12.65
CA VAL A 330 -17.30 -4.47 13.06
C VAL A 330 -16.06 -4.29 12.19
N PHE A 331 -14.94 -4.01 12.81
CA PHE A 331 -13.64 -3.94 12.14
C PHE A 331 -12.82 -5.20 12.46
N ASN A 332 -12.79 -6.16 11.54
CA ASN A 332 -12.02 -7.40 11.66
C ASN A 332 -10.59 -7.21 11.15
N TYR A 333 -9.69 -6.79 12.02
CA TYR A 333 -8.29 -6.48 11.70
C TYR A 333 -7.35 -7.69 11.78
N GLN A 334 -7.82 -8.83 12.30
CA GLN A 334 -7.08 -10.09 12.47
C GLN A 334 -7.67 -11.23 11.64
N ASN A 335 -8.34 -10.94 10.56
CA ASN A 335 -9.08 -11.97 9.82
C ASN A 335 -8.18 -13.09 9.29
N LEU A 336 -6.93 -12.76 8.95
CA LEU A 336 -5.88 -13.71 8.58
C LEU A 336 -4.61 -13.48 9.39
N SER A 337 -3.82 -14.53 9.59
CA SER A 337 -2.50 -14.43 10.24
C SER A 337 -1.53 -13.49 9.51
N THR A 338 -1.79 -13.17 8.24
CA THR A 338 -1.03 -12.24 7.42
C THR A 338 -1.57 -10.80 7.43
N SER A 339 -2.72 -10.57 8.08
CA SER A 339 -3.35 -9.24 8.14
C SER A 339 -2.46 -8.25 8.87
N LYS A 340 -2.23 -7.08 8.26
CA LYS A 340 -1.41 -6.00 8.82
C LYS A 340 -2.29 -4.80 9.12
N LEU A 341 -2.09 -4.20 10.29
CA LEU A 341 -2.72 -2.94 10.66
C LEU A 341 -1.64 -1.89 10.91
N GLY A 342 -1.71 -0.79 10.16
CA GLY A 342 -0.80 0.34 10.25
C GLY A 342 -1.51 1.59 10.79
N TYR A 343 -0.84 2.34 11.65
CA TYR A 343 -1.27 3.66 12.09
C TYR A 343 -0.30 4.69 11.51
N THR A 344 -0.80 5.50 10.57
CA THR A 344 0.03 6.41 9.76
C THR A 344 -0.26 7.89 9.99
N PHE A 345 -1.26 8.23 10.80
CA PHE A 345 -1.58 9.62 11.09
C PHE A 345 -0.59 10.26 12.09
N ASN A 346 -0.51 11.58 12.06
CA ASN A 346 0.32 12.38 12.95
C ASN A 346 -0.44 12.74 14.24
N GLY A 347 0.22 12.59 15.38
CA GLY A 347 -0.32 12.93 16.70
C GLY A 347 -0.43 11.73 17.64
N ASP A 348 -0.78 12.01 18.89
CA ASP A 348 -0.92 11.01 19.93
C ASP A 348 -2.26 10.26 19.78
N TYR A 349 -2.22 8.96 20.09
CA TYR A 349 -3.39 8.10 19.94
C TYR A 349 -3.33 6.87 20.85
N THR A 350 -4.46 6.54 21.45
CA THR A 350 -4.59 5.28 22.20
C THR A 350 -5.04 4.16 21.26
N LEU A 351 -4.22 3.13 21.12
CA LEU A 351 -4.50 1.98 20.27
C LEU A 351 -5.69 1.20 20.83
N PRO A 352 -6.78 1.00 20.05
CA PRO A 352 -8.05 0.51 20.59
C PRO A 352 -8.11 -1.00 20.79
N TYR A 353 -7.07 -1.75 20.41
CA TYR A 353 -7.09 -3.21 20.45
C TYR A 353 -5.92 -3.75 21.25
N THR A 354 -6.10 -4.93 21.83
CA THR A 354 -5.11 -5.63 22.65
C THR A 354 -4.50 -6.86 21.97
N SER A 355 -4.86 -7.11 20.71
CA SER A 355 -4.36 -8.24 19.94
C SER A 355 -4.24 -7.85 18.47
N TYR A 356 -3.14 -8.20 17.82
CA TYR A 356 -2.87 -7.90 16.40
C TYR A 356 -2.22 -9.11 15.72
N ALA A 357 -2.51 -9.33 14.44
CA ALA A 357 -1.69 -10.23 13.64
C ALA A 357 -0.33 -9.57 13.39
N HIS A 358 -0.29 -8.42 12.74
CA HIS A 358 0.89 -7.57 12.62
C HIS A 358 0.51 -6.12 12.89
N LEU A 359 1.42 -5.38 13.54
CA LEU A 359 1.23 -3.96 13.85
C LEU A 359 2.37 -3.12 13.26
N THR A 360 1.99 -2.00 12.65
CA THR A 360 2.94 -1.02 12.14
C THR A 360 2.59 0.38 12.62
N ILE A 361 3.58 1.12 13.10
CA ILE A 361 3.47 2.51 13.57
C ILE A 361 4.35 3.38 12.68
N TYR A 362 3.76 4.33 11.95
CA TYR A 362 4.49 5.21 11.03
C TYR A 362 4.36 6.70 11.36
N GLY A 363 3.22 7.16 11.82
CA GLY A 363 2.94 8.59 12.01
C GLY A 363 3.69 9.19 13.21
N THR A 364 3.83 10.52 13.24
CA THR A 364 4.41 11.24 14.37
C THR A 364 3.60 11.06 15.66
N GLY A 365 4.20 11.39 16.79
CA GLY A 365 3.56 11.31 18.10
C GLY A 365 3.52 9.89 18.66
N THR A 366 2.90 9.76 19.83
CA THR A 366 2.91 8.53 20.61
C THR A 366 1.61 7.74 20.42
N LYS A 367 1.75 6.47 20.02
CA LYS A 367 0.64 5.52 20.01
C LYS A 367 0.72 4.70 21.30
N THR A 368 -0.27 4.85 22.17
CA THR A 368 -0.28 4.27 23.53
C THR A 368 -1.17 3.03 23.57
N LEU A 369 -0.69 1.94 24.16
CA LEU A 369 -1.52 0.76 24.39
C LEU A 369 -2.63 1.04 25.40
N MET A 370 -3.80 0.42 25.21
CA MET A 370 -4.92 0.52 26.16
C MET A 370 -5.05 -0.70 27.09
N GLY A 371 -4.23 -1.71 26.90
CA GLY A 371 -4.25 -2.95 27.66
C GLY A 371 -3.08 -3.85 27.32
N ASN A 372 -2.95 -4.98 28.03
CA ASN A 372 -1.95 -5.99 27.70
C ASN A 372 -2.13 -6.45 26.26
N THR A 373 -1.10 -6.33 25.46
CA THR A 373 -1.19 -6.47 24.01
C THR A 373 -0.34 -7.64 23.52
N THR A 374 -0.91 -8.43 22.61
CA THR A 374 -0.21 -9.54 21.95
C THR A 374 -0.26 -9.40 20.44
N LEU A 375 0.90 -9.52 19.79
CA LEU A 375 1.03 -9.65 18.36
C LEU A 375 1.36 -11.12 18.04
N SER A 376 0.53 -11.76 17.20
CA SER A 376 0.84 -13.10 16.69
C SER A 376 1.96 -13.09 15.64
N GLY A 377 2.19 -11.96 14.99
CA GLY A 377 3.25 -11.71 14.01
C GLY A 377 4.16 -10.56 14.41
N ASN A 378 4.50 -9.70 13.46
CA ASN A 378 5.55 -8.70 13.57
C ASN A 378 5.08 -7.36 14.15
N LEU A 379 6.00 -6.69 14.85
CA LEU A 379 5.92 -5.27 15.19
C LEU A 379 6.91 -4.48 14.33
N ASN A 380 6.43 -3.41 13.72
CA ASN A 380 7.28 -2.48 12.98
C ASN A 380 7.01 -1.04 13.44
N ILE A 381 8.02 -0.37 13.96
CA ILE A 381 7.97 1.06 14.32
C ILE A 381 9.01 1.75 13.45
N ASN A 382 8.54 2.61 12.55
CA ASN A 382 9.37 3.17 11.52
C ASN A 382 9.21 4.69 11.41
N ASP A 383 10.34 5.37 11.39
CA ASP A 383 10.46 6.81 11.24
C ASP A 383 11.16 7.12 9.91
N PHE A 384 10.41 7.05 8.79
CA PHE A 384 10.93 7.42 7.46
C PHE A 384 10.98 8.93 7.20
N LEU A 385 10.33 9.71 8.05
CA LEU A 385 10.31 11.16 7.95
C LEU A 385 10.92 11.70 9.25
N SER A 386 11.41 12.91 9.26
CA SER A 386 12.03 13.61 10.40
C SER A 386 11.14 13.72 11.67
N TYR A 387 10.31 12.73 11.96
CA TYR A 387 9.26 12.76 12.97
C TYR A 387 9.24 11.49 13.80
N ASP A 388 8.88 11.62 15.08
CA ASP A 388 8.95 10.59 16.12
C ASP A 388 7.77 9.63 16.08
N ALA A 389 7.91 8.49 15.43
CA ALA A 389 6.97 7.40 15.58
C ALA A 389 7.24 6.64 16.88
N LYS A 390 6.34 6.69 17.86
CA LYS A 390 6.51 6.03 19.15
C LYS A 390 5.36 5.09 19.46
N LEU A 391 5.70 3.90 19.98
CA LEU A 391 4.76 3.02 20.66
C LEU A 391 5.03 3.06 22.15
N ASP A 392 4.06 3.48 22.95
CA ASP A 392 4.16 3.48 24.40
C ASP A 392 3.29 2.35 24.97
N CYS A 393 3.94 1.42 25.64
CA CYS A 393 3.27 0.36 26.36
C CYS A 393 2.55 0.87 27.61
N ALA A 394 2.81 2.13 28.04
CA ALA A 394 2.36 2.67 29.32
C ALA A 394 2.73 1.69 30.46
N ASN A 395 1.71 1.16 31.17
CA ASN A 395 1.87 0.16 32.21
C ASN A 395 1.31 -1.22 31.80
N TYR A 396 1.18 -1.48 30.49
CA TYR A 396 0.67 -2.73 29.96
C TYR A 396 1.77 -3.58 29.35
N ASN A 397 1.61 -4.89 29.44
CA ASN A 397 2.57 -5.82 28.84
C ASN A 397 2.37 -5.91 27.33
N LEU A 398 3.50 -6.05 26.61
CA LEU A 398 3.51 -6.28 25.17
C LEU A 398 4.19 -7.61 24.87
N THR A 399 3.55 -8.47 24.11
CA THR A 399 4.16 -9.71 23.61
C THR A 399 4.19 -9.70 22.09
N VAL A 400 5.36 -9.86 21.48
CA VAL A 400 5.53 -9.95 20.03
C VAL A 400 6.06 -11.35 19.68
N ASN A 401 5.24 -12.14 18.98
CA ASN A 401 5.62 -13.50 18.60
C ASN A 401 6.51 -13.55 17.36
N GLY A 402 6.35 -12.59 16.45
CA GLY A 402 7.19 -12.45 15.25
C GLY A 402 8.41 -11.55 15.48
N THR A 403 8.93 -11.01 14.40
CA THR A 403 10.06 -10.07 14.48
C THR A 403 9.63 -8.68 14.95
N THR A 404 10.49 -8.03 15.69
CA THR A 404 10.34 -6.62 16.06
C THR A 404 11.38 -5.79 15.34
N THR A 405 10.95 -4.72 14.67
CA THR A 405 11.82 -3.75 14.02
C THR A 405 11.44 -2.35 14.48
N VAL A 406 12.42 -1.64 15.07
CA VAL A 406 12.29 -0.22 15.43
C VAL A 406 13.39 0.52 14.68
N THR A 407 13.02 1.36 13.72
CA THR A 407 13.99 2.02 12.85
C THR A 407 13.76 3.53 12.83
N GLY A 408 14.72 4.30 13.32
CA GLY A 408 14.75 5.76 13.24
C GLY A 408 15.66 6.23 12.11
N THR A 409 15.48 7.48 11.66
CA THR A 409 16.32 8.11 10.62
C THR A 409 17.62 8.68 11.16
N GLY A 410 17.76 8.81 12.48
CA GLY A 410 18.96 9.33 13.13
C GLY A 410 19.21 10.83 12.98
N ASN A 411 18.28 11.61 12.40
CA ASN A 411 18.51 13.01 12.05
C ASN A 411 17.93 14.05 13.03
N SER A 412 17.16 13.65 14.03
CA SER A 412 16.55 14.58 14.99
C SER A 412 16.82 14.21 16.45
N THR A 413 16.57 15.15 17.36
CA THR A 413 16.56 14.89 18.81
C THR A 413 15.39 14.00 19.22
N SER A 414 14.53 13.67 18.31
CA SER A 414 13.32 12.89 18.43
C SER A 414 13.39 11.72 17.44
N ASP A 415 13.21 10.50 17.90
CA ASP A 415 13.43 9.29 17.08
C ASP A 415 12.34 8.25 17.34
N ALA A 416 12.18 7.33 16.38
CA ALA A 416 11.31 6.17 16.57
C ALA A 416 11.62 5.49 17.88
N GLY A 417 10.60 5.10 18.63
CA GLY A 417 10.82 4.54 19.96
C GLY A 417 9.77 3.53 20.39
N LEU A 418 10.22 2.60 21.21
CA LEU A 418 9.36 1.73 21.99
C LEU A 418 9.53 2.15 23.46
N LEU A 419 8.45 2.58 24.09
CA LEU A 419 8.42 3.15 25.43
C LEU A 419 7.61 2.25 26.37
N GLY A 420 7.76 2.45 27.67
CA GLY A 420 6.94 1.78 28.67
C GLY A 420 7.36 2.17 30.10
N THR A 421 6.46 1.91 31.07
CA THR A 421 6.68 2.11 32.49
C THR A 421 6.04 0.96 33.26
N ASN A 422 6.78 0.31 34.18
CA ASN A 422 6.27 -0.81 34.98
C ASN A 422 5.59 -1.91 34.15
N CYS A 423 6.17 -2.34 33.04
CA CYS A 423 5.62 -3.34 32.14
C CYS A 423 6.66 -4.36 31.69
N ASN A 424 6.18 -5.50 31.20
CA ASN A 424 7.01 -6.50 30.54
C ASN A 424 6.80 -6.43 29.02
N ILE A 425 7.91 -6.36 28.27
CA ILE A 425 7.91 -6.40 26.82
C ILE A 425 8.66 -7.66 26.40
N ILE A 426 7.93 -8.60 25.76
CA ILE A 426 8.44 -9.93 25.43
C ILE A 426 8.60 -10.05 23.91
N PHE A 427 9.80 -10.35 23.45
CA PHE A 427 10.15 -10.59 22.06
C PHE A 427 10.44 -12.08 21.84
N ASN A 428 9.45 -12.83 21.33
CA ASN A 428 9.62 -14.25 21.02
C ASN A 428 10.45 -14.46 19.74
N GLY A 429 10.34 -13.57 18.76
CA GLY A 429 11.19 -13.55 17.57
C GLY A 429 12.39 -12.62 17.71
N ALA A 430 13.15 -12.49 16.63
CA ALA A 430 14.30 -11.57 16.58
C ALA A 430 13.86 -10.11 16.80
N CYS A 431 14.64 -9.37 17.58
CA CYS A 431 14.43 -7.97 17.86
C CYS A 431 15.56 -7.12 17.26
N PHE A 432 15.20 -6.17 16.42
CA PHE A 432 16.11 -5.23 15.79
C PHE A 432 15.70 -3.79 16.13
N MET A 433 16.53 -3.07 16.86
CA MET A 433 16.32 -1.67 17.23
C MET A 433 17.47 -0.83 16.70
N ASN A 434 17.17 0.03 15.77
CA ASN A 434 18.11 0.97 15.16
C ASN A 434 17.55 2.40 15.30
N THR A 435 17.75 3.00 16.48
CA THR A 435 17.14 4.28 16.87
C THR A 435 18.01 5.01 17.90
N ARG A 436 17.88 6.34 17.98
CA ARG A 436 18.60 7.16 18.95
C ARG A 436 18.04 7.07 20.37
N ASN A 437 16.73 6.94 20.51
CA ASN A 437 16.04 7.00 21.80
C ASN A 437 15.53 5.62 22.20
N ILE A 438 16.38 4.87 22.86
CA ILE A 438 15.97 3.69 23.61
C ILE A 438 15.86 4.14 25.06
N SER A 439 14.73 4.75 25.43
CA SER A 439 14.46 5.18 26.80
C SER A 439 13.28 4.42 27.35
N TYR A 440 13.53 3.61 28.35
CA TYR A 440 12.48 2.94 29.10
C TYR A 440 12.36 3.58 30.49
N GLY A 441 11.14 3.75 30.96
CA GLY A 441 10.87 4.18 32.34
C GLY A 441 11.29 3.14 33.37
N SER A 442 11.19 3.50 34.64
CA SER A 442 11.46 2.57 35.74
C SER A 442 10.52 1.36 35.72
N GLY A 443 11.02 0.20 36.15
CA GLY A 443 10.20 -1.03 36.25
C GLY A 443 9.88 -1.74 34.94
N VAL A 444 10.52 -1.37 33.84
CA VAL A 444 10.37 -2.09 32.57
C VAL A 444 11.30 -3.30 32.55
N THR A 445 10.76 -4.44 32.11
CA THR A 445 11.54 -5.63 31.77
C THR A 445 11.42 -5.93 30.29
N LEU A 446 12.55 -6.02 29.59
CA LEU A 446 12.61 -6.51 28.21
C LEU A 446 13.03 -7.98 28.24
N GLU A 447 12.20 -8.85 27.71
CA GLU A 447 12.51 -10.28 27.63
C GLU A 447 12.77 -10.67 26.16
N PHE A 448 13.96 -11.18 25.88
CA PHE A 448 14.40 -11.63 24.57
C PHE A 448 14.46 -13.15 24.53
N ARG A 449 13.78 -13.75 23.54
CA ARG A 449 13.75 -15.19 23.29
C ARG A 449 14.35 -15.59 21.95
N GLY A 450 14.42 -14.65 21.01
CA GLY A 450 14.89 -14.88 19.63
C GLY A 450 16.16 -14.11 19.24
N GLY A 451 16.84 -13.51 20.22
CA GLY A 451 18.01 -12.65 19.98
C GLY A 451 17.67 -11.18 19.80
N ALA A 452 18.67 -10.33 20.03
CA ALA A 452 18.52 -8.88 19.96
C ALA A 452 19.72 -8.22 19.27
N THR A 453 19.42 -7.27 18.37
CA THR A 453 20.40 -6.35 17.82
C THR A 453 19.94 -4.93 18.13
N ILE A 454 20.73 -4.20 18.90
CA ILE A 454 20.40 -2.85 19.35
C ILE A 454 21.51 -1.91 18.91
N ASN A 455 21.22 -1.06 17.94
CA ASN A 455 22.13 -0.05 17.40
C ASN A 455 21.61 1.35 17.76
N ALA A 456 22.40 2.13 18.46
CA ALA A 456 22.09 3.53 18.75
C ALA A 456 22.90 4.44 17.82
N PHE A 457 22.25 5.23 16.99
CA PHE A 457 22.94 6.14 16.07
C PHE A 457 23.73 7.23 16.83
N GLY A 458 25.05 7.09 16.92
CA GLY A 458 25.98 8.17 17.25
C GLY A 458 25.97 8.70 18.69
N PHE A 459 25.25 8.09 19.65
CA PHE A 459 25.21 8.49 21.06
C PHE A 459 25.27 7.28 21.98
N LEU A 460 25.72 7.52 23.24
CA LEU A 460 25.63 6.56 24.34
C LEU A 460 24.14 6.37 24.67
N ALA A 461 23.55 5.27 24.22
CA ALA A 461 22.21 4.91 24.67
C ALA A 461 22.29 4.35 26.10
N THR A 462 21.47 4.90 26.99
CA THR A 462 21.33 4.39 28.37
C THR A 462 20.01 3.63 28.48
N MET A 463 20.10 2.35 28.82
CA MET A 463 18.94 1.49 29.07
C MET A 463 18.72 1.37 30.59
N ASN A 464 17.64 1.98 31.06
CA ASN A 464 17.28 1.98 32.51
C ASN A 464 16.31 0.82 32.85
N CYS A 465 16.26 -0.22 32.05
CA CYS A 465 15.34 -1.35 32.18
C CYS A 465 16.10 -2.64 32.48
N THR A 466 15.42 -3.62 33.09
CA THR A 466 15.94 -4.98 33.18
C THR A 466 15.87 -5.66 31.84
N MET A 467 16.96 -6.30 31.41
CA MET A 467 17.00 -7.15 30.22
C MET A 467 17.08 -8.60 30.65
N ASN A 468 16.12 -9.40 30.21
CA ASN A 468 16.06 -10.82 30.53
C ASN A 468 16.17 -11.64 29.23
N PHE A 469 17.11 -12.57 29.20
CA PHE A 469 17.30 -13.48 28.07
C PHE A 469 16.88 -14.89 28.49
N THR A 470 15.92 -15.46 27.75
CA THR A 470 15.28 -16.72 28.14
C THR A 470 15.14 -17.68 26.95
N THR A 471 14.81 -18.92 27.24
CA THR A 471 14.32 -19.94 26.30
C THR A 471 15.40 -20.59 25.43
N ASN A 472 16.16 -19.83 24.63
CA ASN A 472 17.16 -20.35 23.71
C ASN A 472 18.48 -19.60 23.84
N SER A 473 19.59 -20.28 23.57
CA SER A 473 20.87 -19.59 23.40
C SER A 473 20.79 -18.58 22.27
N GLN A 474 21.24 -17.37 22.49
CA GLN A 474 21.01 -16.26 21.60
C GLN A 474 22.18 -15.27 21.55
N THR A 475 22.18 -14.41 20.54
CA THR A 475 23.16 -13.37 20.38
C THR A 475 22.54 -12.01 20.71
N PHE A 476 23.22 -11.24 21.53
CA PHE A 476 22.99 -9.83 21.71
C PHE A 476 24.07 -9.05 20.94
N SER A 477 23.68 -8.21 20.01
CA SER A 477 24.60 -7.47 19.15
C SER A 477 24.37 -5.96 19.25
N THR A 478 25.45 -5.18 19.19
CA THR A 478 25.42 -3.73 19.01
C THR A 478 26.65 -3.26 18.24
N THR A 479 26.47 -2.23 17.41
CA THR A 479 27.58 -1.56 16.72
C THR A 479 28.00 -0.27 17.42
N ASN A 480 27.29 0.16 18.45
CA ASN A 480 27.54 1.40 19.19
C ASN A 480 27.66 1.13 20.68
N SER A 481 28.30 2.04 21.41
CA SER A 481 28.42 1.93 22.85
C SER A 481 27.07 2.03 23.55
N LEU A 482 26.76 1.05 24.40
CA LEU A 482 25.53 0.98 25.19
C LEU A 482 25.85 1.01 26.67
N THR A 483 25.03 1.69 27.46
CA THR A 483 25.09 1.73 28.91
C THR A 483 23.82 1.10 29.49
N PHE A 484 24.00 0.11 30.37
CA PHE A 484 22.89 -0.53 31.08
C PHE A 484 22.90 -0.07 32.54
N ALA A 485 21.85 0.58 32.98
CA ALA A 485 21.63 0.93 34.38
C ALA A 485 20.76 -0.10 35.11
N GLY A 486 19.99 -0.91 34.38
CA GLY A 486 19.20 -2.03 34.89
C GLY A 486 19.98 -3.37 34.80
N ASP A 487 19.38 -4.44 35.33
CA ASP A 487 19.97 -5.76 35.36
C ASP A 487 19.99 -6.44 33.99
N PHE A 488 21.02 -7.23 33.72
CA PHE A 488 21.16 -8.12 32.59
C PHE A 488 21.11 -9.57 33.11
N ILE A 489 19.95 -10.20 32.95
CA ILE A 489 19.65 -11.51 33.52
C ILE A 489 19.60 -12.56 32.43
N ILE A 490 20.23 -13.70 32.65
CA ILE A 490 20.18 -14.88 31.80
C ILE A 490 19.43 -15.98 32.53
N SER A 491 18.45 -16.60 31.89
CA SER A 491 17.60 -17.61 32.51
C SER A 491 17.35 -18.81 31.59
N GLY A 492 17.27 -20.01 32.18
CA GLY A 492 16.87 -21.21 31.47
C GLY A 492 18.00 -22.08 30.95
N GLY A 493 19.21 -21.94 31.51
CA GLY A 493 20.35 -22.76 31.13
C GLY A 493 20.95 -22.44 29.77
N ILE A 494 20.82 -21.20 29.31
CA ILE A 494 21.21 -20.76 27.97
C ILE A 494 22.55 -20.01 27.96
N THR A 495 23.09 -19.85 26.75
CA THR A 495 24.25 -18.98 26.51
C THR A 495 23.79 -17.70 25.77
N VAL A 496 24.15 -16.54 26.30
CA VAL A 496 24.02 -15.25 25.61
C VAL A 496 25.41 -14.81 25.16
N SER A 497 25.62 -14.79 23.85
CA SER A 497 26.85 -14.30 23.23
C SER A 497 26.72 -12.81 22.92
N VAL A 498 27.60 -11.99 23.50
CA VAL A 498 27.56 -10.54 23.33
C VAL A 498 28.58 -10.10 22.30
N ASN A 499 28.07 -9.67 21.12
CA ASN A 499 28.88 -9.20 20.01
C ASN A 499 28.78 -7.67 19.90
N LEU A 500 29.87 -6.97 20.13
CA LEU A 500 29.91 -5.51 20.26
C LEU A 500 30.54 -4.80 19.05
N GLY A 501 30.91 -5.52 17.99
CA GLY A 501 31.39 -4.92 16.73
C GLY A 501 32.52 -3.89 16.91
N GLY A 502 33.34 -3.99 17.98
CA GLY A 502 34.37 -3.02 18.35
C GLY A 502 33.91 -1.89 19.29
N SER A 503 32.64 -1.86 19.66
CA SER A 503 32.07 -0.90 20.61
C SER A 503 32.18 -1.38 22.07
N VAL A 504 31.89 -0.50 23.03
CA VAL A 504 31.98 -0.80 24.48
C VAL A 504 30.57 -0.94 25.05
N MET A 505 30.27 -2.08 25.67
CA MET A 505 29.11 -2.25 26.52
C MET A 505 29.47 -1.87 27.95
N THR A 506 28.81 -0.91 28.54
CA THR A 506 29.00 -0.53 29.94
C THR A 506 27.80 -0.99 30.76
N CYS A 507 28.02 -1.82 31.74
CA CYS A 507 26.99 -2.34 32.65
C CYS A 507 27.23 -1.89 34.07
N GLY A 508 26.16 -1.56 34.79
CA GLY A 508 26.23 -1.39 36.26
C GLY A 508 26.59 -0.01 36.77
N ILE A 509 26.39 1.07 35.99
CA ILE A 509 26.74 2.45 36.42
C ILE A 509 26.03 2.86 37.72
N ILE A 510 24.87 2.31 38.03
CA ILE A 510 24.08 2.67 39.22
C ILE A 510 23.65 1.44 40.04
N ALA A 511 23.22 0.34 39.41
CA ALA A 511 22.71 -0.85 40.08
C ALA A 511 22.71 -2.14 39.23
N GLY A 512 22.95 -2.07 37.93
CA GLY A 512 22.76 -3.19 37.00
C GLY A 512 23.76 -4.33 37.22
N LEU A 513 23.26 -5.53 37.45
CA LEU A 513 24.01 -6.76 37.64
C LEU A 513 23.95 -7.60 36.37
N ILE A 514 25.09 -8.16 35.94
CA ILE A 514 25.08 -9.27 34.97
C ILE A 514 25.03 -10.57 35.78
N ASN A 515 23.95 -11.33 35.67
CA ASN A 515 23.84 -12.59 36.41
C ASN A 515 23.01 -13.65 35.68
N GLY A 516 23.21 -14.92 36.06
CA GLY A 516 22.41 -16.05 35.67
C GLY A 516 21.39 -16.42 36.74
N SER A 517 20.26 -17.01 36.35
CA SER A 517 19.30 -17.62 37.28
C SER A 517 19.75 -19.03 37.73
N SER A 518 20.62 -19.67 36.99
CA SER A 518 21.16 -21.00 37.26
C SER A 518 22.66 -21.11 36.94
N SER A 519 23.32 -22.14 37.47
CA SER A 519 24.73 -22.41 37.20
C SER A 519 25.05 -22.82 35.76
N SER A 520 24.04 -23.12 34.96
CA SER A 520 24.19 -23.44 33.54
C SER A 520 24.03 -22.23 32.61
N ASP A 521 23.52 -21.10 33.12
CA ASP A 521 23.41 -19.85 32.37
C ASP A 521 24.79 -19.29 32.06
N THR A 522 25.01 -18.86 30.83
CA THR A 522 26.34 -18.41 30.39
C THR A 522 26.26 -17.04 29.74
N PHE A 523 27.09 -16.10 30.26
CA PHE A 523 27.40 -14.85 29.58
C PHE A 523 28.73 -15.04 28.82
N ASN A 524 28.66 -15.03 27.50
CA ASN A 524 29.81 -15.18 26.63
C ASN A 524 30.22 -13.82 26.05
N ASN A 525 31.27 -13.22 26.59
CA ASN A 525 31.81 -11.95 26.10
C ASN A 525 32.67 -12.18 24.86
N THR A 526 32.25 -11.64 23.73
CA THR A 526 33.01 -11.68 22.46
C THR A 526 33.48 -10.29 22.01
N GLY A 527 33.37 -9.26 22.86
CA GLY A 527 33.73 -7.87 22.57
C GLY A 527 34.34 -7.13 23.77
N PHE A 528 34.07 -5.83 23.87
CA PHE A 528 34.52 -4.98 24.96
C PHE A 528 33.40 -4.76 25.98
N SER A 529 33.50 -5.38 27.17
CA SER A 529 32.54 -5.17 28.26
C SER A 529 33.19 -4.42 29.41
N ASN A 530 32.57 -3.30 29.81
CA ASN A 530 32.97 -2.51 30.98
C ASN A 530 31.96 -2.70 32.11
N TYR A 531 32.32 -3.50 33.10
CA TYR A 531 31.45 -3.84 34.22
C TYR A 531 31.71 -2.93 35.40
N GLN A 532 30.68 -2.28 35.92
CA GLN A 532 30.78 -1.25 36.96
C GLN A 532 29.89 -1.52 38.19
N ASN A 533 29.58 -2.78 38.48
CA ASN A 533 28.88 -3.17 39.70
C ASN A 533 29.87 -3.68 40.75
N PRO A 534 29.69 -3.41 42.06
CA PRO A 534 30.58 -3.91 43.10
C PRO A 534 30.57 -5.44 43.23
N ILE A 535 29.43 -6.09 42.98
CA ILE A 535 29.27 -7.54 42.99
C ILE A 535 29.86 -8.11 41.71
N ALA A 536 30.54 -9.24 41.77
CA ALA A 536 31.09 -9.91 40.59
C ALA A 536 29.99 -10.27 39.57
N PRO A 537 30.26 -10.21 38.25
CA PRO A 537 29.32 -10.65 37.24
C PRO A 537 29.13 -12.17 37.28
N MET A 538 27.96 -12.66 36.93
CA MET A 538 27.65 -14.10 36.84
C MET A 538 27.97 -14.89 38.12
N VAL A 539 27.65 -14.33 39.29
CA VAL A 539 27.81 -15.03 40.59
C VAL A 539 27.04 -16.34 40.58
N THR A 540 25.84 -16.31 40.01
CA THR A 540 25.09 -17.51 39.65
C THR A 540 25.18 -17.69 38.14
N GLY A 541 25.99 -18.64 37.67
CA GLY A 541 26.17 -18.86 36.23
C GLY A 541 27.63 -18.89 35.82
N ARG A 542 27.90 -18.74 34.55
CA ARG A 542 29.23 -18.86 33.94
C ARG A 542 29.58 -17.60 33.16
N LEU A 543 30.78 -17.09 33.38
CA LEU A 543 31.39 -16.02 32.64
C LEU A 543 32.41 -16.57 31.65
N TYR A 544 32.21 -16.39 30.35
CA TYR A 544 33.15 -16.76 29.30
C TYR A 544 33.79 -15.51 28.69
N CYS A 545 35.13 -15.41 28.76
CA CYS A 545 35.91 -14.25 28.29
C CYS A 545 37.13 -14.66 27.47
N ASN A 546 37.11 -15.86 26.88
CA ASN A 546 38.30 -16.50 26.32
C ASN A 546 38.40 -16.40 24.78
N GLN A 547 37.46 -15.74 24.12
CA GLN A 547 37.42 -15.61 22.65
C GLN A 547 38.10 -14.30 22.21
N SER A 548 39.12 -14.40 21.34
CA SER A 548 39.76 -13.22 20.74
C SER A 548 38.86 -12.59 19.62
N PRO A 549 38.78 -11.25 19.53
CA PRO A 549 39.46 -10.22 20.32
C PRO A 549 38.54 -9.65 21.42
N ASN A 550 38.45 -10.21 22.59
CA ASN A 550 37.63 -9.63 23.64
C ASN A 550 38.48 -8.94 24.76
N THR A 551 37.85 -7.98 25.43
CA THR A 551 38.39 -7.32 26.61
C THR A 551 37.27 -7.19 27.65
N PHE A 552 37.55 -7.68 28.86
CA PHE A 552 36.67 -7.48 30.00
C PHE A 552 37.30 -6.45 30.96
N ILE A 553 36.52 -5.41 31.26
CA ILE A 553 36.97 -4.28 32.05
C ILE A 553 36.20 -4.26 33.37
N TYR A 554 36.90 -4.29 34.51
CA TYR A 554 36.34 -3.99 35.82
C TYR A 554 36.55 -2.50 36.09
N GLY A 555 35.55 -1.67 35.79
CA GLY A 555 35.71 -0.22 35.69
C GLY A 555 35.03 0.60 36.78
N LEU A 556 34.52 -0.02 37.85
CA LEU A 556 33.85 0.69 38.93
C LEU A 556 34.81 1.64 39.66
N ALA A 557 34.35 2.87 39.92
CA ALA A 557 35.02 3.77 40.88
C ALA A 557 34.68 3.34 42.30
N GLY A 558 35.40 2.35 42.84
CA GLY A 558 35.18 1.75 44.15
C GLY A 558 35.65 0.29 44.24
N ASN A 559 35.39 -0.34 45.37
CA ASN A 559 35.72 -1.75 45.55
C ASN A 559 34.85 -2.63 44.66
N GLN A 560 35.46 -3.69 44.10
CA GLN A 560 34.77 -4.55 43.15
C GLN A 560 35.35 -5.97 43.18
N ASP A 561 34.46 -6.97 43.17
CA ASP A 561 34.85 -8.37 43.08
C ASP A 561 35.09 -8.78 41.62
N ILE A 562 36.14 -9.58 41.38
CA ILE A 562 36.56 -10.07 40.08
C ILE A 562 36.19 -11.55 39.95
N GLN A 563 35.32 -11.89 39.02
CA GLN A 563 34.88 -13.25 38.75
C GLN A 563 35.95 -14.07 38.02
N ILE A 564 35.94 -15.37 38.25
CA ILE A 564 36.73 -16.33 37.47
C ILE A 564 36.05 -16.53 36.13
N SER A 565 36.81 -16.50 35.04
CA SER A 565 36.26 -16.95 33.74
C SER A 565 36.11 -18.46 33.74
N SER A 566 34.89 -18.95 33.56
CA SER A 566 34.50 -20.36 33.70
C SER A 566 34.59 -21.14 32.40
N ASP A 567 35.26 -20.64 31.38
CA ASP A 567 35.48 -21.29 30.08
C ASP A 567 36.10 -22.70 30.26
N PRO A 568 35.85 -23.62 29.30
CA PRO A 568 36.55 -24.91 29.24
C PRO A 568 38.09 -24.78 29.27
N THR A 569 38.62 -23.67 28.77
CA THR A 569 40.00 -23.20 29.01
C THR A 569 39.91 -21.91 29.82
N PRO A 570 39.98 -21.99 31.18
CA PRO A 570 39.77 -20.85 32.05
C PRO A 570 40.68 -19.67 31.72
N GLY A 571 40.11 -18.47 31.70
CA GLY A 571 40.89 -17.26 31.54
C GLY A 571 40.15 -16.13 30.77
N TYR A 572 40.79 -14.98 30.82
CA TYR A 572 40.41 -13.80 30.03
C TYR A 572 41.33 -13.71 28.81
N THR A 573 40.81 -13.28 27.68
CA THR A 573 41.67 -12.86 26.57
C THR A 573 42.43 -11.61 26.97
N ASN A 574 41.71 -10.52 27.28
CA ASN A 574 42.31 -9.32 27.90
C ASN A 574 41.51 -8.93 29.14
N LEU A 575 42.21 -8.50 30.19
CA LEU A 575 41.64 -8.06 31.45
C LEU A 575 42.15 -6.66 31.82
N VAL A 576 41.23 -5.73 32.05
CA VAL A 576 41.57 -4.37 32.49
C VAL A 576 40.92 -4.11 33.84
N LEU A 577 41.72 -3.72 34.80
CA LEU A 577 41.30 -3.27 36.13
C LEU A 577 41.53 -1.76 36.22
N GLN A 578 40.42 -0.99 36.26
CA GLN A 578 40.50 0.47 36.28
C GLN A 578 39.41 1.09 37.17
N GLY A 579 39.36 2.44 37.20
CA GLY A 579 38.50 3.21 38.08
C GLY A 579 39.19 3.64 39.34
N SER A 580 38.76 3.18 40.53
CA SER A 580 39.41 3.41 41.80
C SER A 580 39.11 2.26 42.76
N GLY A 581 39.61 2.34 44.01
CA GLY A 581 39.34 1.35 45.04
C GLY A 581 40.04 0.02 44.81
N THR A 582 39.60 -1.00 45.53
CA THR A 582 40.25 -2.32 45.55
C THR A 582 39.48 -3.31 44.68
N LYS A 583 40.17 -3.93 43.73
CA LYS A 583 39.66 -5.05 42.91
C LYS A 583 40.10 -6.35 43.59
N LYS A 584 39.14 -7.17 44.03
CA LYS A 584 39.38 -8.39 44.80
C LYS A 584 39.17 -9.62 43.96
N LEU A 585 40.14 -10.50 43.86
CA LEU A 585 40.02 -11.78 43.19
C LEU A 585 39.12 -12.74 43.99
N LEU A 586 38.23 -13.45 43.30
CA LEU A 586 37.41 -14.53 43.85
C LEU A 586 37.97 -15.92 43.56
N GLY A 587 39.08 -16.04 42.82
CA GLY A 587 39.82 -17.25 42.52
C GLY A 587 41.01 -16.97 41.62
N ASP A 588 41.75 -18.02 41.25
CA ASP A 588 42.86 -17.92 40.31
C ASP A 588 42.40 -17.49 38.92
N ILE A 589 43.07 -16.54 38.32
CA ILE A 589 42.74 -15.95 37.03
C ILE A 589 43.89 -16.19 36.04
N SER A 590 43.54 -16.66 34.84
CA SER A 590 44.45 -16.72 33.69
C SER A 590 44.14 -15.60 32.72
N VAL A 591 45.15 -14.86 32.23
CA VAL A 591 45.00 -13.81 31.20
C VAL A 591 45.93 -14.13 30.05
N LYS A 592 45.37 -14.47 28.89
CA LYS A 592 46.11 -14.92 27.69
C LYS A 592 46.80 -13.78 26.94
N GLY A 593 46.22 -12.60 26.96
CA GLY A 593 46.70 -11.43 26.26
C GLY A 593 47.11 -10.30 27.20
N ILE A 594 46.44 -9.16 27.14
CA ILE A 594 46.81 -7.96 27.88
C ILE A 594 46.15 -7.95 29.26
N TYR A 595 46.98 -7.84 30.30
CA TYR A 595 46.56 -7.48 31.66
C TYR A 595 46.94 -6.03 31.94
N THR A 596 46.01 -5.21 32.38
CA THR A 596 46.24 -3.81 32.71
C THR A 596 45.65 -3.48 34.09
N LEU A 597 46.47 -2.91 34.97
CA LEU A 597 46.02 -2.30 36.21
C LEU A 597 46.32 -0.81 36.16
N THR A 598 45.27 0.02 36.20
CA THR A 598 45.37 1.47 36.02
C THR A 598 45.29 2.18 37.37
N SER A 599 46.26 3.06 37.71
CA SER A 599 46.21 3.90 38.92
C SER A 599 44.96 4.82 38.90
N PRO A 600 44.26 5.06 40.03
CA PRO A 600 44.60 4.67 41.41
C PRO A 600 43.99 3.34 41.88
N THR A 601 43.66 2.41 40.97
CA THR A 601 43.11 1.09 41.30
C THR A 601 44.15 0.23 42.02
N THR A 602 43.75 -0.48 43.06
CA THR A 602 44.57 -1.46 43.77
C THR A 602 44.04 -2.87 43.57
N LEU A 603 44.93 -3.87 43.53
CA LEU A 603 44.55 -5.28 43.45
C LEU A 603 44.69 -5.93 44.83
N ASN A 604 43.62 -6.61 45.29
CA ASN A 604 43.67 -7.56 46.38
C ASN A 604 43.60 -8.99 45.82
N SER A 605 44.69 -9.68 45.84
CA SER A 605 44.75 -11.06 45.33
C SER A 605 43.92 -12.04 46.15
N ASN A 606 43.63 -11.72 47.44
CA ASN A 606 42.85 -12.59 48.31
C ASN A 606 43.44 -14.03 48.42
N GLY A 607 44.77 -14.15 48.23
CA GLY A 607 45.46 -15.43 48.18
C GLY A 607 45.48 -16.15 46.84
N PHE A 608 44.83 -15.59 45.79
CA PHE A 608 44.78 -16.15 44.45
C PHE A 608 45.81 -15.52 43.51
N ALA A 609 46.12 -16.19 42.43
CA ALA A 609 47.12 -15.76 41.45
C ALA A 609 46.49 -15.22 40.14
N ILE A 610 47.21 -14.30 39.48
CA ILE A 610 47.01 -13.97 38.07
C ILE A 610 48.15 -14.59 37.29
N SER A 611 47.84 -15.51 36.40
CA SER A 611 48.81 -16.17 35.53
C SER A 611 48.66 -15.69 34.07
N ASN A 612 49.77 -15.64 33.34
CA ASN A 612 49.79 -15.53 31.91
C ASN A 612 50.28 -16.87 31.36
N PRO A 613 49.40 -17.72 30.77
CA PRO A 613 49.73 -19.06 30.33
C PRO A 613 50.63 -19.07 29.11
#